data_c5f7034dba9dcf84740e79debc0a882d
#
_entry.id   c5f7034dba9dcf84740e79debc0a882d
#
_cell.length_a   1.000
_cell.length_b   1.000
_cell.length_c   1.000
_cell.angle_alpha   90.00
_cell.angle_beta   90.00
_cell.angle_gamma   90.00
#
_symmetry.space_group_name_H-M   'P 1'
#
loop_
_entity.id
_entity.type
_entity.pdbx_description
1 polymer ?
#
loop_
_entity_poly.entity_id
_entity_poly.type
_entity_poly.pdbx_seq_one_letter_code
_entity_poly.pdbx_strand_id
1 'polypeptide(L)'
;GIGAITSDHVGRAVIDNEKCVSCGQCMVSCPFGAIADKSQIFQLIRAMQSGRTIIAQVAPAFAGQFGPKVTPEMFKTALKELGFADVYETALGADMGCMAEAEHYVKEVATGKQQFALTSCCPSWSVMAKNLFPETIDKISNELTPMVATARLIKQEHPDASVVFIGPCASKKLEASRRTVRSDVDFVITFEELTGMFEAKGILLDEIKAMDEMKDATSAGRGYGVAGGVANAIKDCIEKY
;
A
#
# COMPACT_ATOMS: atom_id res chain seq x y z
N GLY A 1 -5.18 17.31 -13.24
CA GLY A 1 -4.93 17.13 -11.82
C GLY A 1 -5.71 18.09 -10.96
N ILE A 2 -5.46 18.03 -9.66
CA ILE A 2 -6.14 18.83 -8.61
C ILE A 2 -5.58 20.26 -8.45
N GLY A 3 -4.67 20.71 -9.32
CA GLY A 3 -4.09 22.05 -9.25
C GLY A 3 -3.19 22.32 -8.04
N ALA A 4 -2.59 21.26 -7.46
CA ALA A 4 -1.73 21.35 -6.28
C ALA A 4 -0.29 21.76 -6.57
N ILE A 5 0.12 21.77 -7.84
CA ILE A 5 1.47 22.14 -8.25
C ILE A 5 1.43 23.32 -9.19
N THR A 6 2.23 24.33 -8.90
CA THR A 6 2.37 25.58 -9.65
C THR A 6 3.84 25.93 -9.82
N SER A 7 4.15 27.00 -10.54
CA SER A 7 5.51 27.53 -10.62
C SER A 7 5.59 28.87 -9.88
N ASP A 8 6.71 29.10 -9.20
CA ASP A 8 7.03 30.42 -8.64
C ASP A 8 7.50 31.40 -9.76
N HIS A 9 7.85 32.62 -9.35
CA HIS A 9 8.29 33.69 -10.26
C HIS A 9 9.64 33.41 -10.97
N VAL A 10 10.38 32.39 -10.52
CA VAL A 10 11.65 31.94 -11.14
C VAL A 10 11.51 30.58 -11.81
N GLY A 11 10.29 30.04 -11.93
CA GLY A 11 9.99 28.79 -12.62
C GLY A 11 10.20 27.53 -11.78
N ARG A 12 10.40 27.63 -10.45
CA ARG A 12 10.52 26.46 -9.59
C ARG A 12 9.15 25.90 -9.24
N ALA A 13 9.07 24.57 -9.14
CA ALA A 13 7.84 23.91 -8.72
C ALA A 13 7.50 24.24 -7.25
N VAL A 14 6.28 24.66 -7.02
CA VAL A 14 5.70 24.90 -5.69
C VAL A 14 4.53 23.95 -5.49
N ILE A 15 4.56 23.18 -4.41
CA ILE A 15 3.49 22.25 -4.05
C ILE A 15 2.64 22.84 -2.94
N ASP A 16 1.37 23.05 -3.22
CA ASP A 16 0.36 23.43 -2.25
C ASP A 16 -0.04 22.17 -1.44
N ASN A 17 0.44 22.07 -0.22
CA ASN A 17 0.21 20.91 0.65
C ASN A 17 -1.26 20.76 1.08
N GLU A 18 -2.06 21.82 1.06
CA GLU A 18 -3.48 21.74 1.40
C GLU A 18 -4.28 21.06 0.27
N LYS A 19 -3.85 21.28 -0.98
CA LYS A 19 -4.47 20.65 -2.15
C LYS A 19 -3.83 19.30 -2.50
N CYS A 20 -2.58 19.08 -2.09
CA CYS A 20 -1.84 17.88 -2.46
C CYS A 20 -2.43 16.63 -1.80
N VAL A 21 -2.81 15.65 -2.61
CA VAL A 21 -3.33 14.34 -2.16
C VAL A 21 -2.27 13.24 -2.15
N SER A 22 -1.00 13.60 -2.34
CA SER A 22 0.15 12.68 -2.34
C SER A 22 0.05 11.51 -3.34
N CYS A 23 -0.63 11.72 -4.48
CA CYS A 23 -0.84 10.66 -5.48
C CYS A 23 0.42 10.28 -6.27
N GLY A 24 1.49 11.07 -6.21
CA GLY A 24 2.74 10.82 -6.95
C GLY A 24 2.70 11.17 -8.43
N GLN A 25 1.58 11.65 -8.99
CA GLN A 25 1.44 11.92 -10.42
C GLN A 25 2.48 12.93 -10.93
N CYS A 26 2.85 13.93 -10.12
CA CYS A 26 3.88 14.89 -10.46
C CYS A 26 5.28 14.27 -10.58
N MET A 27 5.57 13.22 -9.81
CA MET A 27 6.83 12.47 -9.88
C MET A 27 6.90 11.68 -11.19
N VAL A 28 5.83 10.92 -11.49
CA VAL A 28 5.74 10.09 -12.70
C VAL A 28 5.74 10.94 -13.97
N SER A 29 5.11 12.12 -13.94
CA SER A 29 5.00 13.01 -15.11
C SER A 29 6.25 13.88 -15.35
N CYS A 30 7.18 13.94 -14.40
CA CYS A 30 8.37 14.79 -14.53
C CYS A 30 9.52 14.03 -15.21
N PRO A 31 9.85 14.32 -16.49
CA PRO A 31 10.91 13.59 -17.19
C PRO A 31 12.31 13.91 -16.66
N PHE A 32 12.44 14.91 -15.79
CA PHE A 32 13.72 15.36 -15.24
C PHE A 32 13.98 14.89 -13.81
N GLY A 33 13.05 14.13 -13.20
CA GLY A 33 13.17 13.73 -11.80
C GLY A 33 13.23 14.90 -10.80
N ALA A 34 12.66 16.07 -11.17
CA ALA A 34 12.73 17.28 -10.36
C ALA A 34 11.85 17.23 -9.10
N ILE A 35 10.97 16.25 -9.00
CA ILE A 35 10.08 16.04 -7.88
C ILE A 35 10.26 14.60 -7.42
N ALA A 36 10.61 14.44 -6.15
CA ALA A 36 10.76 13.14 -5.50
C ALA A 36 9.93 13.12 -4.22
N ASP A 37 9.59 11.94 -3.76
CA ASP A 37 9.02 11.75 -2.44
C ASP A 37 10.13 11.68 -1.38
N LYS A 38 9.72 11.68 -0.11
CA LYS A 38 10.67 11.53 0.99
C LYS A 38 10.97 10.05 1.20
N SER A 39 12.16 9.60 0.75
CA SER A 39 12.63 8.23 0.97
C SER A 39 12.80 7.90 2.45
N GLN A 40 12.47 6.66 2.81
CA GLN A 40 12.68 6.10 4.15
C GLN A 40 13.74 4.98 4.16
N ILE A 41 14.46 4.76 3.05
CA ILE A 41 15.51 3.71 2.93
C ILE A 41 16.57 3.86 4.03
N PHE A 42 17.06 5.09 4.25
CA PHE A 42 18.11 5.32 5.25
C PHE A 42 17.66 4.91 6.66
N GLN A 43 16.46 5.32 7.06
CA GLN A 43 15.90 4.99 8.37
C GLN A 43 15.67 3.48 8.50
N LEU A 44 15.19 2.82 7.44
CA LEU A 44 15.00 1.37 7.38
C LEU A 44 16.33 0.62 7.53
N ILE A 45 17.34 0.99 6.76
CA ILE A 45 18.68 0.38 6.86
C ILE A 45 19.25 0.54 8.28
N ARG A 46 19.12 1.72 8.88
CA ARG A 46 19.54 1.96 10.26
C ARG A 46 18.80 1.08 11.27
N ALA A 47 17.50 0.86 11.07
CA ALA A 47 16.72 -0.03 11.91
C ALA A 47 17.19 -1.49 11.77
N MET A 48 17.44 -1.97 10.55
CA MET A 48 17.99 -3.31 10.29
C MET A 48 19.36 -3.48 10.96
N GLN A 49 20.25 -2.50 10.83
CA GLN A 49 21.61 -2.52 11.44
C GLN A 49 21.57 -2.48 12.97
N SER A 50 20.52 -1.95 13.57
CA SER A 50 20.37 -1.90 15.04
C SER A 50 19.93 -3.23 15.67
N GLY A 51 19.74 -4.27 14.86
CA GLY A 51 19.30 -5.59 15.32
C GLY A 51 17.80 -5.69 15.59
N ARG A 52 16.98 -4.72 15.12
CA ARG A 52 15.52 -4.81 15.23
C ARG A 52 15.00 -5.91 14.31
N THR A 53 13.98 -6.62 14.77
CA THR A 53 13.21 -7.50 13.92
C THR A 53 12.37 -6.67 12.97
N ILE A 54 12.62 -6.80 11.66
CA ILE A 54 11.91 -6.06 10.62
C ILE A 54 11.07 -7.04 9.81
N ILE A 55 9.76 -6.82 9.77
CA ILE A 55 8.82 -7.65 9.00
C ILE A 55 8.24 -6.81 7.86
N ALA A 56 8.29 -7.35 6.66
CA ALA A 56 7.72 -6.71 5.48
C ALA A 56 6.25 -7.13 5.28
N GLN A 57 5.42 -6.22 4.80
CA GLN A 57 4.16 -6.53 4.14
C GLN A 57 4.20 -5.98 2.71
N VAL A 58 3.82 -6.80 1.74
CA VAL A 58 3.97 -6.50 0.32
C VAL A 58 2.61 -6.27 -0.33
N ALA A 59 2.47 -5.16 -1.06
CA ALA A 59 1.23 -4.84 -1.78
C ALA A 59 0.93 -5.89 -2.87
N PRO A 60 -0.34 -6.26 -3.12
CA PRO A 60 -0.70 -7.26 -4.13
C PRO A 60 -0.17 -6.96 -5.53
N ALA A 61 0.06 -5.67 -5.84
CA ALA A 61 0.59 -5.22 -7.12
C ALA A 61 2.06 -5.61 -7.38
N PHE A 62 2.74 -6.31 -6.46
CA PHE A 62 4.12 -6.79 -6.69
C PHE A 62 4.20 -7.84 -7.78
N ALA A 63 3.12 -8.60 -7.99
CA ALA A 63 3.06 -9.63 -9.02
C ALA A 63 3.32 -9.05 -10.42
N GLY A 64 4.34 -9.55 -11.10
CA GLY A 64 4.75 -9.09 -12.43
C GLY A 64 5.59 -7.81 -12.47
N GLN A 65 5.82 -7.11 -11.33
CA GLN A 65 6.62 -5.88 -11.30
C GLN A 65 8.12 -6.12 -11.49
N PHE A 66 8.60 -7.25 -11.03
CA PHE A 66 10.03 -7.59 -11.01
C PHE A 66 10.44 -8.56 -12.14
N GLY A 67 9.61 -8.66 -13.17
CA GLY A 67 9.85 -9.52 -14.33
C GLY A 67 9.03 -10.81 -14.34
N PRO A 68 8.85 -11.42 -15.51
CA PRO A 68 7.93 -12.56 -15.70
C PRO A 68 8.41 -13.86 -15.07
N LYS A 69 9.69 -13.95 -14.68
CA LYS A 69 10.28 -15.14 -14.06
C LYS A 69 10.20 -15.13 -12.54
N VAL A 70 9.98 -13.94 -11.93
CA VAL A 70 9.99 -13.78 -10.48
C VAL A 70 8.66 -14.24 -9.90
N THR A 71 8.69 -15.38 -9.20
CA THR A 71 7.50 -15.89 -8.49
C THR A 71 7.35 -15.21 -7.13
N PRO A 72 6.15 -15.26 -6.51
CA PRO A 72 5.95 -14.77 -5.16
C PRO A 72 6.91 -15.36 -4.13
N GLU A 73 7.22 -16.66 -4.26
CA GLU A 73 8.12 -17.39 -3.37
C GLU A 73 9.57 -16.91 -3.52
N MET A 74 10.02 -16.70 -4.77
CA MET A 74 11.34 -16.09 -5.05
C MET A 74 11.43 -14.70 -4.45
N PHE A 75 10.39 -13.91 -4.59
CA PHE A 75 10.32 -12.54 -4.04
C PHE A 75 10.39 -12.53 -2.51
N LYS A 76 9.63 -13.43 -1.83
CA LYS A 76 9.70 -13.61 -0.38
C LYS A 76 11.12 -13.99 0.06
N THR A 77 11.73 -14.97 -0.60
CA THR A 77 13.10 -15.40 -0.29
C THR A 77 14.10 -14.26 -0.48
N ALA A 78 14.00 -13.50 -1.58
CA ALA A 78 14.88 -12.35 -1.83
C ALA A 78 14.75 -11.25 -0.74
N LEU A 79 13.55 -10.97 -0.25
CA LEU A 79 13.33 -10.05 0.85
C LEU A 79 13.99 -10.55 2.15
N LYS A 80 13.92 -11.85 2.44
CA LYS A 80 14.60 -12.44 3.59
C LYS A 80 16.13 -12.35 3.45
N GLU A 81 16.67 -12.58 2.26
CA GLU A 81 18.10 -12.37 1.97
C GLU A 81 18.53 -10.89 2.12
N LEU A 82 17.62 -9.96 1.82
CA LEU A 82 17.85 -8.53 2.02
C LEU A 82 17.94 -8.16 3.51
N GLY A 83 17.37 -8.99 4.40
CA GLY A 83 17.45 -8.84 5.85
C GLY A 83 16.10 -8.67 6.56
N PHE A 84 14.98 -8.87 5.88
CA PHE A 84 13.67 -8.96 6.53
C PHE A 84 13.52 -10.30 7.27
N ALA A 85 12.99 -10.26 8.48
CA ALA A 85 12.78 -11.46 9.30
C ALA A 85 11.66 -12.35 8.75
N ASP A 86 10.58 -11.73 8.27
CA ASP A 86 9.49 -12.41 7.57
C ASP A 86 8.77 -11.46 6.61
N VAL A 87 7.89 -12.02 5.77
CA VAL A 87 7.17 -11.30 4.71
C VAL A 87 5.71 -11.78 4.66
N TYR A 88 4.79 -10.84 4.82
CA TYR A 88 3.34 -11.02 4.73
C TYR A 88 2.81 -10.43 3.42
N GLU A 89 1.72 -10.98 2.92
CA GLU A 89 0.97 -10.33 1.84
C GLU A 89 0.00 -9.29 2.44
N THR A 90 0.05 -8.04 1.98
CA THR A 90 -0.97 -7.04 2.32
C THR A 90 -2.37 -7.44 1.82
N ALA A 91 -2.42 -8.37 0.88
CA ALA A 91 -3.64 -8.99 0.40
C ALA A 91 -4.44 -9.71 1.51
N LEU A 92 -3.78 -10.15 2.59
CA LEU A 92 -4.44 -10.72 3.76
C LEU A 92 -5.37 -9.67 4.44
N GLY A 93 -4.86 -8.45 4.62
CA GLY A 93 -5.70 -7.34 5.12
C GLY A 93 -6.79 -6.93 4.12
N ALA A 94 -6.58 -7.16 2.82
CA ALA A 94 -7.62 -6.97 1.81
C ALA A 94 -8.73 -8.01 1.92
N ASP A 95 -8.41 -9.27 2.18
CA ASP A 95 -9.41 -10.33 2.44
C ASP A 95 -10.27 -9.97 3.66
N MET A 96 -9.65 -9.51 4.76
CA MET A 96 -10.37 -9.07 5.96
C MET A 96 -11.28 -7.87 5.67
N GLY A 97 -10.75 -6.85 4.99
CA GLY A 97 -11.49 -5.63 4.64
C GLY A 97 -12.64 -5.92 3.65
N CYS A 98 -12.44 -6.83 2.70
CA CYS A 98 -13.46 -7.23 1.76
C CYS A 98 -14.72 -7.77 2.44
N MET A 99 -14.58 -8.58 3.48
CA MET A 99 -15.71 -9.12 4.25
C MET A 99 -16.48 -7.99 4.95
N ALA A 100 -15.79 -7.05 5.58
CA ALA A 100 -16.40 -5.91 6.27
C ALA A 100 -17.13 -4.97 5.27
N GLU A 101 -16.53 -4.70 4.13
CA GLU A 101 -17.14 -3.91 3.05
C GLU A 101 -18.38 -4.60 2.45
N ALA A 102 -18.35 -5.93 2.28
CA ALA A 102 -19.50 -6.69 1.82
C ALA A 102 -20.65 -6.64 2.83
N GLU A 103 -20.37 -6.80 4.11
CA GLU A 103 -21.35 -6.67 5.18
C GLU A 103 -21.98 -5.27 5.22
N HIS A 104 -21.16 -4.23 5.13
CA HIS A 104 -21.62 -2.84 5.03
C HIS A 104 -22.54 -2.63 3.82
N TYR A 105 -22.13 -3.13 2.64
CA TYR A 105 -22.93 -3.02 1.43
C TYR A 105 -24.32 -3.66 1.60
N VAL A 106 -24.38 -4.86 2.13
CA VAL A 106 -25.65 -5.59 2.35
C VAL A 106 -26.55 -4.84 3.35
N LYS A 107 -25.98 -4.28 4.42
CA LYS A 107 -26.74 -3.59 5.47
C LYS A 107 -27.24 -2.21 5.05
N GLU A 108 -26.46 -1.47 4.28
CA GLU A 108 -26.72 -0.06 4.02
C GLU A 108 -27.15 0.21 2.58
N VAL A 109 -26.51 -0.41 1.57
CA VAL A 109 -26.80 -0.15 0.17
C VAL A 109 -27.94 -1.04 -0.35
N ALA A 110 -27.87 -2.35 -0.12
CA ALA A 110 -28.90 -3.27 -0.59
C ALA A 110 -30.27 -3.02 0.07
N THR A 111 -30.30 -2.44 1.28
CA THR A 111 -31.53 -2.02 1.97
C THR A 111 -32.07 -0.66 1.53
N GLY A 112 -31.35 0.05 0.66
CA GLY A 112 -31.76 1.37 0.15
C GLY A 112 -31.51 2.53 1.12
N LYS A 113 -30.82 2.33 2.26
CA LYS A 113 -30.45 3.41 3.18
C LYS A 113 -29.38 4.30 2.60
N GLN A 114 -28.48 3.75 1.80
CA GLN A 114 -27.43 4.44 1.09
C GLN A 114 -27.50 4.11 -0.40
N GLN A 115 -27.26 5.09 -1.28
CA GLN A 115 -27.37 4.88 -2.73
C GLN A 115 -26.21 4.04 -3.31
N PHE A 116 -25.01 4.19 -2.75
CA PHE A 116 -23.80 3.48 -3.17
C PHE A 116 -22.77 3.52 -2.02
N ALA A 117 -21.80 2.64 -2.07
CA ALA A 117 -20.64 2.64 -1.17
C ALA A 117 -19.36 3.00 -1.93
N LEU A 118 -18.46 3.70 -1.26
CA LEU A 118 -17.13 4.06 -1.76
C LEU A 118 -16.08 3.47 -0.82
N THR A 119 -15.11 2.75 -1.37
CA THR A 119 -14.04 2.15 -0.56
C THR A 119 -12.94 3.17 -0.25
N SER A 120 -12.23 2.98 0.87
CA SER A 120 -11.22 3.92 1.38
C SER A 120 -9.77 3.43 1.23
N CYS A 121 -9.53 2.30 0.56
CA CYS A 121 -8.21 1.66 0.48
C CYS A 121 -7.12 2.52 -0.20
N CYS A 122 -7.49 3.52 -1.01
CA CYS A 122 -6.57 4.49 -1.60
C CYS A 122 -6.60 5.82 -0.83
N PRO A 123 -5.53 6.19 -0.08
CA PRO A 123 -5.50 7.42 0.70
C PRO A 123 -5.57 8.69 -0.17
N SER A 124 -4.99 8.69 -1.36
CA SER A 124 -5.10 9.82 -2.30
C SER A 124 -6.53 10.02 -2.79
N TRP A 125 -7.23 8.94 -3.11
CA TRP A 125 -8.64 8.96 -3.48
C TRP A 125 -9.49 9.54 -2.34
N SER A 126 -9.35 9.01 -1.12
CA SER A 126 -10.15 9.43 0.03
C SER A 126 -9.94 10.92 0.36
N VAL A 127 -8.70 11.42 0.27
CA VAL A 127 -8.40 12.84 0.49
C VAL A 127 -8.99 13.69 -0.63
N MET A 128 -8.83 13.27 -1.88
CA MET A 128 -9.40 13.98 -3.03
C MET A 128 -10.92 14.06 -2.92
N ALA A 129 -11.58 12.96 -2.61
CA ALA A 129 -13.03 12.91 -2.46
C ALA A 129 -13.51 13.86 -1.35
N LYS A 130 -12.85 13.84 -0.19
CA LYS A 130 -13.18 14.76 0.93
C LYS A 130 -13.01 16.23 0.57
N ASN A 131 -12.01 16.56 -0.25
CA ASN A 131 -11.72 17.96 -0.60
C ASN A 131 -12.59 18.48 -1.75
N LEU A 132 -12.91 17.64 -2.73
CA LEU A 132 -13.60 18.06 -3.96
C LEU A 132 -15.07 17.64 -4.02
N PHE A 133 -15.46 16.62 -3.25
CA PHE A 133 -16.81 16.04 -3.25
C PHE A 133 -17.30 15.79 -1.83
N PRO A 134 -17.39 16.85 -0.99
CA PRO A 134 -17.73 16.73 0.44
C PRO A 134 -19.07 16.03 0.69
N GLU A 135 -20.00 16.09 -0.27
CA GLU A 135 -21.30 15.41 -0.24
C GLU A 135 -21.20 13.88 -0.29
N THR A 136 -20.02 13.35 -0.57
CA THR A 136 -19.79 11.89 -0.62
C THR A 136 -19.11 11.32 0.63
N ILE A 137 -18.74 12.17 1.60
CA ILE A 137 -17.94 11.76 2.76
C ILE A 137 -18.63 10.67 3.58
N ASP A 138 -19.94 10.78 3.77
CA ASP A 138 -20.78 9.83 4.48
C ASP A 138 -20.91 8.46 3.79
N LYS A 139 -20.53 8.40 2.52
CA LYS A 139 -20.55 7.18 1.69
C LYS A 139 -19.20 6.49 1.57
N ILE A 140 -18.13 7.15 2.06
CA ILE A 140 -16.78 6.57 2.08
C ILE A 140 -16.67 5.66 3.27
N SER A 141 -16.30 4.40 3.02
CA SER A 141 -16.08 3.40 4.06
C SER A 141 -15.08 3.88 5.13
N ASN A 142 -15.35 3.53 6.37
CA ASN A 142 -14.46 3.75 7.51
C ASN A 142 -13.62 2.52 7.85
N GLU A 143 -13.71 1.47 7.04
CA GLU A 143 -12.94 0.25 7.25
C GLU A 143 -11.43 0.51 7.13
N LEU A 144 -10.65 -0.31 7.84
CA LEU A 144 -9.20 -0.24 7.79
C LEU A 144 -8.71 -0.55 6.37
N THR A 145 -7.73 0.21 5.90
CA THR A 145 -7.10 -0.15 4.64
C THR A 145 -6.32 -1.46 4.79
N PRO A 146 -6.13 -2.23 3.71
CA PRO A 146 -5.36 -3.47 3.76
C PRO A 146 -3.98 -3.31 4.41
N MET A 147 -3.28 -2.21 4.14
CA MET A 147 -1.99 -1.91 4.76
C MET A 147 -2.08 -1.83 6.29
N VAL A 148 -3.09 -1.12 6.81
CA VAL A 148 -3.25 -0.95 8.26
C VAL A 148 -3.74 -2.24 8.91
N ALA A 149 -4.67 -2.96 8.29
CA ALA A 149 -5.18 -4.23 8.80
C ALA A 149 -4.05 -5.27 8.93
N THR A 150 -3.26 -5.46 7.88
CA THR A 150 -2.11 -6.38 7.90
C THR A 150 -1.04 -5.95 8.91
N ALA A 151 -0.75 -4.65 9.02
CA ALA A 151 0.24 -4.18 10.00
C ALA A 151 -0.21 -4.47 11.44
N ARG A 152 -1.47 -4.28 11.76
CA ARG A 152 -2.02 -4.60 13.08
C ARG A 152 -1.97 -6.09 13.38
N LEU A 153 -2.26 -6.93 12.39
CA LEU A 153 -2.12 -8.38 12.53
C LEU A 153 -0.66 -8.75 12.84
N ILE A 154 0.30 -8.21 12.07
CA ILE A 154 1.73 -8.45 12.32
C ILE A 154 2.12 -8.01 13.74
N LYS A 155 1.65 -6.84 14.20
CA LYS A 155 1.94 -6.35 15.56
C LYS A 155 1.29 -7.19 16.67
N GLN A 156 0.16 -7.85 16.40
CA GLN A 156 -0.43 -8.80 17.33
C GLN A 156 0.41 -10.07 17.48
N GLU A 157 0.95 -10.58 16.38
CA GLU A 157 1.79 -11.78 16.35
C GLU A 157 3.23 -11.49 16.80
N HIS A 158 3.73 -10.30 16.45
CA HIS A 158 5.10 -9.84 16.69
C HIS A 158 5.13 -8.41 17.27
N PRO A 159 4.80 -8.23 18.56
CA PRO A 159 4.61 -6.89 19.15
C PRO A 159 5.84 -5.98 19.04
N ASP A 160 7.04 -6.55 19.11
CA ASP A 160 8.31 -5.81 19.08
C ASP A 160 8.88 -5.61 17.67
N ALA A 161 8.27 -6.21 16.65
CA ALA A 161 8.75 -6.06 15.29
C ALA A 161 8.43 -4.67 14.72
N SER A 162 9.33 -4.12 13.91
CA SER A 162 9.02 -2.98 13.05
C SER A 162 8.40 -3.47 11.74
N VAL A 163 7.30 -2.85 11.33
CA VAL A 163 6.57 -3.21 10.12
C VAL A 163 6.92 -2.28 8.97
N VAL A 164 7.27 -2.86 7.84
CA VAL A 164 7.58 -2.15 6.59
C VAL A 164 6.53 -2.47 5.54
N PHE A 165 5.85 -1.47 5.01
CA PHE A 165 5.03 -1.63 3.83
C PHE A 165 5.87 -1.43 2.57
N ILE A 166 5.76 -2.36 1.62
CA ILE A 166 6.41 -2.34 0.30
C ILE A 166 5.34 -2.31 -0.78
N GLY A 167 5.31 -1.26 -1.60
CA GLY A 167 4.26 -1.15 -2.61
C GLY A 167 4.52 -0.10 -3.69
N PRO A 168 3.63 0.04 -4.67
CA PRO A 168 3.86 0.90 -5.83
C PRO A 168 3.62 2.40 -5.57
N CYS A 169 3.14 2.77 -4.37
CA CYS A 169 2.47 4.06 -4.19
C CYS A 169 3.06 4.89 -3.04
N ALA A 170 3.62 6.06 -3.38
CA ALA A 170 4.13 7.02 -2.40
C ALA A 170 3.06 7.56 -1.44
N SER A 171 1.75 7.52 -1.81
CA SER A 171 0.67 7.99 -0.93
C SER A 171 0.52 7.16 0.35
N LYS A 172 1.03 5.93 0.36
CA LYS A 172 1.07 5.10 1.57
C LYS A 172 2.02 5.66 2.64
N LYS A 173 3.03 6.45 2.24
CA LYS A 173 3.88 7.21 3.18
C LYS A 173 3.06 8.25 3.95
N LEU A 174 2.14 8.94 3.26
CA LEU A 174 1.20 9.86 3.91
C LEU A 174 0.26 9.13 4.88
N GLU A 175 -0.32 8.01 4.46
CA GLU A 175 -1.22 7.22 5.31
C GLU A 175 -0.52 6.73 6.57
N ALA A 176 0.67 6.14 6.42
CA ALA A 176 1.46 5.67 7.55
C ALA A 176 1.82 6.77 8.56
N SER A 177 2.04 8.01 8.07
CA SER A 177 2.40 9.16 8.91
C SER A 177 1.23 9.80 9.65
N ARG A 178 -0.02 9.49 9.30
CA ARG A 178 -1.20 10.09 9.91
C ARG A 178 -1.43 9.61 11.33
N ARG A 179 -1.33 10.53 12.29
CA ARG A 179 -1.59 10.24 13.72
C ARG A 179 -3.01 9.73 13.99
N THR A 180 -3.99 10.13 13.19
CA THR A 180 -5.39 9.70 13.31
C THR A 180 -5.61 8.26 12.90
N VAL A 181 -4.78 7.72 12.01
CA VAL A 181 -4.89 6.34 11.50
C VAL A 181 -4.25 5.36 12.46
N ARG A 182 -3.13 5.73 13.13
CA ARG A 182 -2.32 4.81 13.97
C ARG A 182 -2.07 3.51 13.22
N SER A 183 -1.33 3.62 12.12
CA SER A 183 -1.25 2.57 11.11
C SER A 183 -0.50 1.32 11.56
N ASP A 184 0.32 1.41 12.62
CA ASP A 184 1.27 0.38 13.06
C ASP A 184 2.34 0.04 11.99
N VAL A 185 2.44 0.87 10.95
CA VAL A 185 3.48 0.79 9.91
C VAL A 185 4.61 1.76 10.27
N ASP A 186 5.80 1.22 10.48
CA ASP A 186 6.99 2.00 10.88
C ASP A 186 7.67 2.66 9.67
N PHE A 187 7.72 1.95 8.53
CA PHE A 187 8.34 2.44 7.29
C PHE A 187 7.51 2.06 6.07
N VAL A 188 7.60 2.91 5.05
CA VAL A 188 7.02 2.66 3.72
C VAL A 188 8.09 2.88 2.67
N ILE A 189 8.33 1.87 1.83
CA ILE A 189 9.21 1.97 0.67
C ILE A 189 8.47 1.61 -0.61
N THR A 190 8.84 2.25 -1.72
CA THR A 190 8.28 1.94 -3.02
C THR A 190 8.99 0.75 -3.67
N PHE A 191 8.41 0.20 -4.75
CA PHE A 191 9.07 -0.87 -5.51
C PHE A 191 10.38 -0.38 -6.14
N GLU A 192 10.45 0.87 -6.59
CA GLU A 192 11.68 1.48 -7.11
C GLU A 192 12.75 1.58 -6.02
N GLU A 193 12.37 2.02 -4.82
CA GLU A 193 13.27 2.07 -3.66
C GLU A 193 13.78 0.67 -3.31
N LEU A 194 12.91 -0.35 -3.33
CA LEU A 194 13.28 -1.74 -3.10
C LEU A 194 14.22 -2.28 -4.17
N THR A 195 13.96 -1.97 -5.45
CA THR A 195 14.85 -2.37 -6.56
C THR A 195 16.27 -1.85 -6.32
N GLY A 196 16.41 -0.57 -5.95
CA GLY A 196 17.72 -0.01 -5.60
C GLY A 196 18.39 -0.71 -4.41
N MET A 197 17.62 -1.19 -3.43
CA MET A 197 18.16 -1.98 -2.32
C MET A 197 18.65 -3.36 -2.78
N PHE A 198 17.92 -4.05 -3.67
CA PHE A 198 18.35 -5.33 -4.26
C PHE A 198 19.63 -5.15 -5.08
N GLU A 199 19.68 -4.14 -5.95
CA GLU A 199 20.88 -3.81 -6.74
C GLU A 199 22.09 -3.53 -5.86
N ALA A 200 21.93 -2.70 -4.84
CA ALA A 200 23.01 -2.37 -3.90
C ALA A 200 23.53 -3.59 -3.13
N LYS A 201 22.70 -4.60 -2.95
CA LYS A 201 23.04 -5.85 -2.26
C LYS A 201 23.54 -6.93 -3.22
N GLY A 202 23.41 -6.73 -4.54
CA GLY A 202 23.76 -7.71 -5.56
C GLY A 202 22.77 -8.88 -5.64
N ILE A 203 21.52 -8.69 -5.23
CA ILE A 203 20.47 -9.70 -5.30
C ILE A 203 19.85 -9.67 -6.69
N LEU A 204 19.99 -10.75 -7.45
CA LEU A 204 19.40 -10.94 -8.77
C LEU A 204 18.15 -11.80 -8.63
N LEU A 205 16.97 -11.18 -8.74
CA LEU A 205 15.69 -11.81 -8.41
C LEU A 205 15.37 -13.04 -9.26
N ASP A 206 15.78 -13.06 -10.53
CA ASP A 206 15.55 -14.17 -11.44
C ASP A 206 16.52 -15.37 -11.23
N GLU A 207 17.52 -15.22 -10.37
CA GLU A 207 18.46 -16.26 -9.98
C GLU A 207 18.16 -16.84 -8.58
N ILE A 208 17.24 -16.22 -7.82
CA ILE A 208 16.85 -16.67 -6.48
C ILE A 208 16.19 -18.05 -6.55
N LYS A 209 16.62 -18.96 -5.68
CA LYS A 209 15.92 -20.23 -5.45
C LYS A 209 14.83 -20.00 -4.41
N ALA A 210 13.58 -20.20 -4.80
CA ALA A 210 12.46 -20.11 -3.87
C ALA A 210 12.59 -21.12 -2.73
N MET A 211 12.61 -20.64 -1.49
CA MET A 211 12.68 -21.46 -0.28
C MET A 211 11.47 -21.27 0.64
N ASP A 212 10.77 -20.16 0.49
CA ASP A 212 9.66 -19.78 1.35
C ASP A 212 8.35 -19.69 0.56
N GLU A 213 7.29 -20.29 1.07
CA GLU A 213 5.97 -20.20 0.44
C GLU A 213 5.24 -18.91 0.81
N MET A 214 4.55 -18.31 -0.16
CA MET A 214 3.69 -17.15 0.03
C MET A 214 2.23 -17.62 0.06
N LYS A 215 1.67 -17.91 1.25
CA LYS A 215 0.36 -18.57 1.40
C LYS A 215 -0.68 -17.78 2.18
N ASP A 216 -0.40 -16.51 2.51
CA ASP A 216 -1.18 -15.81 3.52
C ASP A 216 -2.53 -15.27 3.02
N ALA A 217 -2.71 -15.05 1.72
CA ALA A 217 -3.88 -14.40 1.16
C ALA A 217 -4.62 -15.23 0.11
N THR A 218 -5.92 -14.93 -0.08
CA THR A 218 -6.75 -15.54 -1.11
C THR A 218 -6.59 -14.84 -2.47
N SER A 219 -7.17 -15.43 -3.51
CA SER A 219 -7.24 -14.80 -4.83
C SER A 219 -8.05 -13.49 -4.82
N ALA A 220 -9.01 -13.34 -3.93
CA ALA A 220 -9.81 -12.12 -3.78
C ALA A 220 -8.94 -10.96 -3.29
N GLY A 221 -8.20 -11.14 -2.18
CA GLY A 221 -7.28 -10.12 -1.67
C GLY A 221 -6.14 -9.79 -2.64
N ARG A 222 -5.57 -10.81 -3.29
CA ARG A 222 -4.55 -10.59 -4.35
C ARG A 222 -5.14 -9.85 -5.55
N GLY A 223 -6.42 -10.01 -5.84
CA GLY A 223 -7.15 -9.29 -6.88
C GLY A 223 -7.16 -7.77 -6.69
N TYR A 224 -6.94 -7.25 -5.48
CA TYR A 224 -6.83 -5.80 -5.24
C TYR A 224 -5.68 -5.14 -6.02
N GLY A 225 -4.71 -5.91 -6.49
CA GLY A 225 -3.60 -5.42 -7.32
C GLY A 225 -3.98 -5.07 -8.76
N VAL A 226 -5.20 -5.39 -9.22
CA VAL A 226 -5.64 -5.15 -10.60
C VAL A 226 -6.84 -4.21 -10.66
N ALA A 227 -7.04 -3.58 -11.84
CA ALA A 227 -8.16 -2.67 -12.06
C ALA A 227 -9.51 -3.40 -11.87
N GLY A 228 -10.41 -2.80 -11.08
CA GLY A 228 -11.70 -3.39 -10.75
C GLY A 228 -11.65 -4.51 -9.69
N GLY A 229 -10.47 -4.95 -9.27
CA GLY A 229 -10.30 -6.09 -8.38
C GLY A 229 -10.94 -5.91 -7.01
N VAL A 230 -10.92 -4.71 -6.44
CA VAL A 230 -11.60 -4.39 -5.17
C VAL A 230 -13.10 -4.63 -5.29
N ALA A 231 -13.74 -4.08 -6.33
CA ALA A 231 -15.18 -4.24 -6.55
C ALA A 231 -15.55 -5.70 -6.80
N ASN A 232 -14.75 -6.43 -7.57
CA ASN A 232 -14.97 -7.85 -7.83
C ASN A 232 -14.85 -8.68 -6.53
N ALA A 233 -13.83 -8.44 -5.72
CA ALA A 233 -13.65 -9.14 -4.46
C ALA A 233 -14.83 -8.92 -3.50
N ILE A 234 -15.31 -7.68 -3.37
CA ILE A 234 -16.49 -7.36 -2.54
C ILE A 234 -17.73 -8.05 -3.10
N LYS A 235 -17.94 -8.04 -4.42
CA LYS A 235 -19.05 -8.73 -5.08
C LYS A 235 -19.03 -10.23 -4.81
N ASP A 236 -17.85 -10.87 -4.96
CA ASP A 236 -17.70 -12.30 -4.67
C ASP A 236 -17.97 -12.63 -3.19
N CYS A 237 -17.63 -11.71 -2.28
CA CYS A 237 -17.99 -11.84 -0.87
C CYS A 237 -19.50 -11.73 -0.65
N ILE A 238 -20.19 -10.77 -1.28
CA ILE A 238 -21.65 -10.59 -1.17
C ILE A 238 -22.39 -11.83 -1.69
N GLU A 239 -21.93 -12.43 -2.80
CA GLU A 239 -22.56 -13.61 -3.38
C GLU A 239 -22.42 -14.88 -2.50
N LYS A 240 -21.51 -14.88 -1.54
CA LYS A 240 -21.30 -15.97 -0.58
C LYS A 240 -22.07 -15.81 0.73
N TYR A 241 -22.58 -14.61 1.01
CA TYR A 241 -23.44 -14.30 2.16
C TYR A 241 -24.91 -14.56 1.82
#